data_3588eac13aabfda545aec6b6be13f1c8
#
_entry.id   3588eac13aabfda545aec6b6be13f1c8
#
_cell.length_a   1.000
_cell.length_b   1.000
_cell.length_c   1.000
_cell.angle_alpha   90.00
_cell.angle_beta   90.00
_cell.angle_gamma   90.00
#
_symmetry.space_group_name_H-M   'P 1'
#
loop_
_entity.id
_entity.type
_entity.pdbx_description
1 polymer ?
#
loop_
_entity_poly.entity_id
_entity_poly.type
_entity_poly.pdbx_seq_one_letter_code
_entity_poly.pdbx_strand_id
1 'polypeptide(L)'
;MTGRAAEHVALDVTTVDAEALRQTGAKVVVNASGPFQSQDYRLAEAAISAGMHYVDLADARAFVTGVGVLDAAAKAAGVLVVSGASTVPAVSSAVVDHYAGRFARLRSITYGISPGNSFDPGEATTASILGAVGLPFSTQIAGRCQTVHGWQGIGRHRFPGIGRRWMGYCDIPDLGLFPSRYSGIETVRFKAGVEVGAFHLGLWLVSWLVRLGLLRRPGWLAAPLLAMKRRLGFLGTDRGGMFVTLEGNDATGEEKRIDWHLEAMNGHGPYIPTIAAVLLARRLARGEEVLTGAMPCVGLVTLDQIQAEVADLDIGAYDQDVSLYARVLGRRFELLPEQVRALHRTSTASLWRGVADVDRGTSLLARIAAAIAGLPRPGRGVPLTVSFAPAGRGETWSRDFGGRIFRSRQAQDGPQIRESVGPSRLSFDPVVTGDGGLSLRLAGVSVLGLPLPRALWPGIETREWEEGGRYRFSVEARLPVGGLLVRYSGSLEQVG
;
A
#
# COMPACT_ATOMS: atom_id res chain seq x y z
N MET A 1 -11.73 -19.77 -8.49
CA MET A 1 -12.13 -20.12 -9.86
C MET A 1 -13.50 -20.78 -9.80
N THR A 2 -14.46 -20.35 -10.62
CA THR A 2 -15.88 -20.76 -10.51
C THR A 2 -16.16 -22.17 -11.02
N GLY A 3 -15.18 -22.89 -11.56
CA GLY A 3 -15.32 -24.22 -12.16
C GLY A 3 -16.23 -24.28 -13.41
N ARG A 4 -16.67 -23.15 -13.93
CA ARG A 4 -17.43 -23.08 -15.19
C ARG A 4 -16.46 -23.01 -16.36
N ALA A 5 -16.70 -23.82 -17.39
CA ALA A 5 -15.98 -23.70 -18.66
C ALA A 5 -16.29 -22.33 -19.30
N ALA A 6 -15.25 -21.61 -19.70
CA ALA A 6 -15.39 -20.41 -20.50
C ALA A 6 -15.43 -20.80 -21.99
N GLU A 7 -16.33 -20.22 -22.75
CA GLU A 7 -16.31 -20.33 -24.21
C GLU A 7 -15.20 -19.41 -24.76
N HIS A 8 -14.48 -19.89 -25.75
CA HIS A 8 -13.38 -19.16 -26.38
C HIS A 8 -13.76 -18.82 -27.82
N VAL A 9 -13.79 -17.52 -28.13
CA VAL A 9 -13.98 -16.99 -29.49
C VAL A 9 -12.82 -16.10 -29.83
N ALA A 10 -12.20 -16.31 -30.97
CA ALA A 10 -11.12 -15.44 -31.47
C ALA A 10 -11.75 -14.22 -32.15
N LEU A 11 -11.53 -13.04 -31.58
CA LEU A 11 -11.97 -11.75 -32.12
C LEU A 11 -10.77 -10.81 -32.23
N ASP A 12 -10.62 -10.15 -33.37
CA ASP A 12 -9.63 -9.10 -33.55
C ASP A 12 -10.24 -7.75 -33.15
N VAL A 13 -9.74 -7.15 -32.10
CA VAL A 13 -10.22 -5.87 -31.55
C VAL A 13 -10.10 -4.70 -32.54
N THR A 14 -9.31 -4.85 -33.60
CA THR A 14 -9.12 -3.81 -34.64
C THR A 14 -10.18 -3.88 -35.73
N THR A 15 -10.87 -5.01 -35.87
CA THR A 15 -11.84 -5.26 -36.95
C THR A 15 -13.20 -5.74 -36.45
N VAL A 16 -13.35 -6.04 -35.16
CA VAL A 16 -14.60 -6.53 -34.56
C VAL A 16 -15.75 -5.52 -34.76
N ASP A 17 -16.91 -6.03 -35.15
CA ASP A 17 -18.11 -5.25 -35.33
C ASP A 17 -19.21 -5.61 -34.30
N ALA A 18 -20.32 -4.89 -34.35
CA ALA A 18 -21.42 -5.07 -33.42
C ALA A 18 -22.10 -6.46 -33.59
N GLU A 19 -22.09 -7.03 -34.77
CA GLU A 19 -22.72 -8.33 -35.01
C GLU A 19 -21.90 -9.46 -34.40
N ALA A 20 -20.60 -9.45 -34.57
CA ALA A 20 -19.69 -10.40 -33.92
C ALA A 20 -19.79 -10.33 -32.38
N LEU A 21 -19.96 -9.13 -31.80
CA LEU A 21 -20.19 -8.99 -30.37
C LEU A 21 -21.55 -9.55 -29.94
N ARG A 22 -22.66 -9.29 -30.68
CA ARG A 22 -23.98 -9.83 -30.34
C ARG A 22 -24.00 -11.35 -30.32
N GLN A 23 -23.27 -12.00 -31.25
CA GLN A 23 -23.19 -13.45 -31.33
C GLN A 23 -22.57 -14.09 -30.07
N THR A 24 -21.80 -13.33 -29.27
CA THR A 24 -21.27 -13.82 -27.98
C THR A 24 -22.36 -13.97 -26.92
N GLY A 25 -23.51 -13.31 -27.04
CA GLY A 25 -24.53 -13.25 -26.01
C GLY A 25 -24.14 -12.53 -24.72
N ALA A 26 -22.99 -11.88 -24.70
CA ALA A 26 -22.49 -11.15 -23.53
C ALA A 26 -23.28 -9.85 -23.32
N LYS A 27 -23.34 -9.37 -22.07
CA LYS A 27 -23.94 -8.08 -21.71
C LYS A 27 -22.91 -6.98 -21.59
N VAL A 28 -21.66 -7.37 -21.29
CA VAL A 28 -20.57 -6.44 -20.97
C VAL A 28 -19.31 -6.87 -21.72
N VAL A 29 -18.68 -5.93 -22.38
CA VAL A 29 -17.32 -6.07 -22.94
C VAL A 29 -16.32 -5.51 -21.94
N VAL A 30 -15.34 -6.31 -21.52
CA VAL A 30 -14.22 -5.86 -20.71
C VAL A 30 -12.95 -5.89 -21.57
N ASN A 31 -12.45 -4.72 -21.94
CA ASN A 31 -11.27 -4.58 -22.80
C ASN A 31 -9.99 -4.50 -21.97
N ALA A 32 -9.16 -5.54 -22.01
CA ALA A 32 -7.83 -5.59 -21.43
C ALA A 32 -6.70 -5.63 -22.48
N SER A 33 -7.02 -5.36 -23.75
CA SER A 33 -6.10 -5.49 -24.89
C SER A 33 -5.27 -4.21 -25.10
N GLY A 34 -4.38 -3.86 -24.17
CA GLY A 34 -3.43 -2.74 -24.35
C GLY A 34 -2.38 -3.01 -25.45
N PRO A 35 -1.54 -2.02 -25.82
CA PRO A 35 -1.45 -0.68 -25.23
C PRO A 35 -2.50 0.28 -25.79
N PHE A 36 -3.07 1.12 -24.92
CA PHE A 36 -4.15 2.08 -25.29
C PHE A 36 -3.64 3.41 -25.88
N GLN A 37 -2.34 3.65 -25.91
CA GLN A 37 -1.75 4.89 -26.38
C GLN A 37 -1.96 5.13 -27.90
N SER A 38 -2.22 4.09 -28.65
CA SER A 38 -2.44 4.13 -30.12
C SER A 38 -3.81 3.58 -30.53
N GLN A 39 -4.69 3.24 -29.58
CA GLN A 39 -6.03 2.75 -29.88
C GLN A 39 -7.01 3.91 -30.07
N ASP A 40 -8.04 3.64 -30.87
CA ASP A 40 -9.26 4.43 -31.00
C ASP A 40 -10.42 3.79 -30.20
N TYR A 41 -11.61 4.36 -30.31
CA TYR A 41 -12.79 3.87 -29.59
C TYR A 41 -13.61 2.83 -30.36
N ARG A 42 -13.09 2.27 -31.45
CA ARG A 42 -13.82 1.33 -32.36
C ARG A 42 -14.50 0.18 -31.62
N LEU A 43 -13.79 -0.46 -30.69
CA LEU A 43 -14.38 -1.55 -29.90
C LEU A 43 -15.51 -1.05 -28.97
N ALA A 44 -15.36 0.13 -28.38
CA ALA A 44 -16.41 0.75 -27.56
C ALA A 44 -17.62 1.14 -28.43
N GLU A 45 -17.41 1.66 -29.63
CA GLU A 45 -18.45 2.01 -30.60
C GLU A 45 -19.21 0.74 -31.09
N ALA A 46 -18.47 -0.35 -31.33
CA ALA A 46 -19.07 -1.63 -31.64
C ALA A 46 -19.92 -2.18 -30.47
N ALA A 47 -19.45 -2.05 -29.24
CA ALA A 47 -20.20 -2.43 -28.05
C ALA A 47 -21.49 -1.60 -27.89
N ILE A 48 -21.40 -0.27 -28.05
CA ILE A 48 -22.59 0.62 -28.05
C ILE A 48 -23.59 0.16 -29.11
N SER A 49 -23.13 -0.08 -30.35
CA SER A 49 -23.98 -0.50 -31.48
C SER A 49 -24.57 -1.90 -31.27
N ALA A 50 -23.92 -2.72 -30.45
CA ALA A 50 -24.42 -4.04 -30.04
C ALA A 50 -25.42 -3.98 -28.87
N GLY A 51 -25.61 -2.81 -28.23
CA GLY A 51 -26.40 -2.66 -27.01
C GLY A 51 -25.73 -3.24 -25.78
N MET A 52 -24.39 -3.28 -25.76
CA MET A 52 -23.59 -3.86 -24.69
C MET A 52 -22.88 -2.76 -23.90
N HIS A 53 -22.76 -2.95 -22.60
CA HIS A 53 -21.89 -2.12 -21.78
C HIS A 53 -20.41 -2.36 -22.12
N TYR A 54 -19.58 -1.35 -21.91
CA TYR A 54 -18.14 -1.41 -22.16
C TYR A 54 -17.35 -0.92 -20.97
N VAL A 55 -16.30 -1.63 -20.60
CA VAL A 55 -15.35 -1.28 -19.55
C VAL A 55 -13.94 -1.56 -20.05
N ASP A 56 -13.00 -0.62 -19.91
CA ASP A 56 -11.61 -0.88 -20.24
C ASP A 56 -10.66 -0.61 -19.06
N LEU A 57 -9.45 -1.16 -19.18
CA LEU A 57 -8.35 -0.99 -18.23
C LEU A 57 -7.31 0.02 -18.71
N ALA A 58 -7.71 1.00 -19.53
CA ALA A 58 -6.80 1.96 -20.13
C ALA A 58 -6.07 2.82 -19.10
N ASP A 59 -4.79 3.07 -19.36
CA ASP A 59 -3.89 3.94 -18.61
C ASP A 59 -3.40 5.14 -19.43
N ALA A 60 -3.78 5.22 -20.71
CA ALA A 60 -3.40 6.31 -21.60
C ALA A 60 -4.27 7.55 -21.34
N ARG A 61 -3.64 8.68 -20.96
CA ARG A 61 -4.36 9.91 -20.59
C ARG A 61 -5.35 10.34 -21.65
N ALA A 62 -4.90 10.51 -22.89
CA ALA A 62 -5.76 11.00 -23.97
C ALA A 62 -6.96 10.10 -24.24
N PHE A 63 -6.74 8.78 -24.21
CA PHE A 63 -7.80 7.81 -24.40
C PHE A 63 -8.85 7.86 -23.29
N VAL A 64 -8.43 7.86 -22.02
CA VAL A 64 -9.36 7.88 -20.89
C VAL A 64 -10.09 9.21 -20.77
N THR A 65 -9.38 10.34 -20.89
CA THR A 65 -10.01 11.67 -20.77
C THR A 65 -10.91 12.00 -21.96
N GLY A 66 -10.67 11.41 -23.12
CA GLY A 66 -11.43 11.64 -24.36
C GLY A 66 -12.69 10.81 -24.49
N VAL A 67 -12.93 9.79 -23.65
CA VAL A 67 -14.04 8.83 -23.79
C VAL A 67 -15.43 9.49 -23.83
N GLY A 68 -15.56 10.70 -23.27
CA GLY A 68 -16.80 11.49 -23.29
C GLY A 68 -17.35 11.79 -24.69
N VAL A 69 -16.56 11.64 -25.75
CA VAL A 69 -17.05 11.78 -27.14
C VAL A 69 -18.13 10.74 -27.48
N LEU A 70 -18.15 9.61 -26.77
CA LEU A 70 -19.14 8.54 -26.93
C LEU A 70 -20.39 8.74 -26.08
N ASP A 71 -20.48 9.76 -25.23
CA ASP A 71 -21.52 9.91 -24.21
C ASP A 71 -22.93 9.95 -24.80
N ALA A 72 -23.14 10.72 -25.86
CA ALA A 72 -24.44 10.85 -26.50
C ALA A 72 -24.90 9.52 -27.14
N ALA A 73 -24.01 8.80 -27.80
CA ALA A 73 -24.30 7.51 -28.41
C ALA A 73 -24.60 6.42 -27.36
N ALA A 74 -23.80 6.37 -26.29
CA ALA A 74 -23.99 5.44 -25.19
C ALA A 74 -25.33 5.68 -24.45
N LYS A 75 -25.70 6.94 -24.20
CA LYS A 75 -27.01 7.30 -23.62
C LYS A 75 -28.16 6.90 -24.53
N ALA A 76 -28.07 7.16 -25.83
CA ALA A 76 -29.08 6.78 -26.78
C ALA A 76 -29.30 5.24 -26.87
N ALA A 77 -28.21 4.48 -26.70
CA ALA A 77 -28.26 3.02 -26.67
C ALA A 77 -28.63 2.45 -25.27
N GLY A 78 -28.77 3.28 -24.24
CA GLY A 78 -29.06 2.84 -22.87
C GLY A 78 -27.94 2.04 -22.21
N VAL A 79 -26.69 2.22 -22.65
CA VAL A 79 -25.53 1.49 -22.14
C VAL A 79 -24.55 2.41 -21.39
N LEU A 80 -23.70 1.80 -20.56
CA LEU A 80 -22.61 2.47 -19.87
C LEU A 80 -21.27 2.12 -20.53
N VAL A 81 -20.46 3.12 -20.83
CA VAL A 81 -19.09 3.02 -21.34
C VAL A 81 -18.15 3.62 -20.31
N VAL A 82 -17.27 2.81 -19.75
CA VAL A 82 -16.32 3.25 -18.71
C VAL A 82 -14.91 3.01 -19.19
N SER A 83 -14.09 4.08 -19.21
CA SER A 83 -12.67 3.98 -19.54
C SER A 83 -11.78 4.21 -18.32
N GLY A 84 -10.72 3.41 -18.20
CA GLY A 84 -9.76 3.52 -17.10
C GLY A 84 -10.20 2.83 -15.82
N ALA A 85 -10.95 1.72 -15.90
CA ALA A 85 -11.32 0.91 -14.73
C ALA A 85 -10.14 0.10 -14.19
N SER A 86 -9.04 0.78 -13.88
CA SER A 86 -7.76 0.21 -13.46
C SER A 86 -7.26 0.86 -12.16
N THR A 87 -6.00 0.61 -11.78
CA THR A 87 -5.40 1.23 -10.58
C THR A 87 -5.49 2.75 -10.64
N VAL A 88 -5.23 3.32 -11.80
CA VAL A 88 -5.41 4.75 -12.12
C VAL A 88 -6.30 4.86 -13.37
N PRO A 89 -7.40 5.60 -13.31
CA PRO A 89 -7.86 6.51 -12.25
C PRO A 89 -8.83 5.90 -11.21
N ALA A 90 -9.22 4.61 -11.30
CA ALA A 90 -10.32 4.10 -10.50
C ALA A 90 -9.96 3.95 -9.01
N VAL A 91 -8.87 3.21 -8.68
CA VAL A 91 -8.48 3.03 -7.28
C VAL A 91 -7.95 4.33 -6.68
N SER A 92 -7.15 5.10 -7.45
CA SER A 92 -6.64 6.40 -6.99
C SER A 92 -7.75 7.38 -6.62
N SER A 93 -8.79 7.52 -7.47
CA SER A 93 -9.93 8.38 -7.15
C SER A 93 -10.74 7.88 -5.96
N ALA A 94 -10.95 6.57 -5.84
CA ALA A 94 -11.66 5.99 -4.69
C ALA A 94 -10.97 6.30 -3.36
N VAL A 95 -9.63 6.28 -3.34
CA VAL A 95 -8.85 6.69 -2.16
C VAL A 95 -9.00 8.17 -1.88
N VAL A 96 -8.83 9.02 -2.89
CA VAL A 96 -8.96 10.47 -2.70
C VAL A 96 -10.37 10.84 -2.26
N ASP A 97 -11.42 10.30 -2.89
CA ASP A 97 -12.82 10.56 -2.54
C ASP A 97 -13.14 10.15 -1.09
N HIS A 98 -12.58 9.01 -0.61
CA HIS A 98 -12.77 8.54 0.76
C HIS A 98 -12.22 9.53 1.80
N TYR A 99 -11.08 10.15 1.50
CA TYR A 99 -10.39 11.02 2.47
C TYR A 99 -10.63 12.53 2.22
N ALA A 100 -11.11 12.95 1.05
CA ALA A 100 -11.26 14.36 0.69
C ALA A 100 -12.13 15.14 1.68
N GLY A 101 -13.21 14.52 2.19
CA GLY A 101 -14.09 15.13 3.19
C GLY A 101 -13.45 15.42 4.55
N ARG A 102 -12.25 14.90 4.81
CA ARG A 102 -11.49 15.20 6.03
C ARG A 102 -10.68 16.51 5.94
N PHE A 103 -10.69 17.18 4.79
CA PHE A 103 -10.05 18.46 4.54
C PHE A 103 -11.11 19.51 4.30
N ALA A 104 -10.97 20.68 4.90
CA ALA A 104 -11.72 21.87 4.49
C ALA A 104 -11.22 22.39 3.14
N ARG A 105 -9.90 22.22 2.88
CA ARG A 105 -9.27 22.52 1.60
C ARG A 105 -8.17 21.50 1.31
N LEU A 106 -8.41 20.64 0.34
CA LEU A 106 -7.39 19.72 -0.20
C LEU A 106 -6.52 20.50 -1.21
N ARG A 107 -5.22 20.60 -0.96
CA ARG A 107 -4.28 21.37 -1.80
C ARG A 107 -3.38 20.51 -2.67
N SER A 108 -3.01 19.32 -2.19
CA SER A 108 -2.03 18.49 -2.87
C SER A 108 -2.43 17.03 -2.84
N ILE A 109 -2.32 16.37 -3.99
CA ILE A 109 -2.42 14.93 -4.18
C ILE A 109 -1.12 14.45 -4.81
N THR A 110 -0.31 13.70 -4.05
CA THR A 110 0.90 13.06 -4.56
C THR A 110 0.78 11.55 -4.35
N TYR A 111 0.89 10.78 -5.41
CA TYR A 111 0.67 9.34 -5.34
C TYR A 111 1.58 8.59 -6.31
N GLY A 112 1.65 7.28 -6.16
CA GLY A 112 2.49 6.48 -7.04
C GLY A 112 2.36 4.99 -6.83
N ILE A 113 2.90 4.24 -7.81
CA ILE A 113 2.85 2.79 -7.88
C ILE A 113 4.25 2.25 -8.10
N SER A 114 4.60 1.16 -7.39
CA SER A 114 5.84 0.41 -7.61
C SER A 114 5.53 -1.09 -7.54
N PRO A 115 5.45 -1.79 -8.68
CA PRO A 115 5.27 -3.24 -8.70
C PRO A 115 6.52 -3.99 -8.24
N GLY A 116 6.35 -5.25 -7.84
CA GLY A 116 7.43 -6.18 -7.58
C GLY A 116 8.18 -6.58 -8.85
N ASN A 117 9.47 -6.93 -8.73
CA ASN A 117 10.29 -7.26 -9.89
C ASN A 117 10.02 -8.67 -10.45
N SER A 118 9.53 -9.60 -9.64
CA SER A 118 9.17 -10.94 -10.10
C SER A 118 7.91 -10.96 -10.98
N PHE A 119 7.10 -9.90 -10.94
CA PHE A 119 5.93 -9.77 -11.81
C PHE A 119 6.33 -9.47 -13.26
N ASP A 120 5.77 -10.22 -14.22
CA ASP A 120 5.93 -9.95 -15.65
C ASP A 120 4.86 -8.95 -16.12
N PRO A 121 5.23 -7.72 -16.48
CA PRO A 121 4.27 -6.71 -16.95
C PRO A 121 3.72 -6.99 -18.36
N GLY A 122 4.31 -7.93 -19.07
CA GLY A 122 4.02 -8.17 -20.48
C GLY A 122 4.61 -7.11 -21.43
N GLU A 123 4.49 -7.38 -22.72
CA GLU A 123 5.07 -6.50 -23.78
C GLU A 123 4.32 -5.17 -23.88
N ALA A 124 3.00 -5.18 -23.80
CA ALA A 124 2.18 -3.97 -23.92
C ALA A 124 2.51 -2.95 -22.83
N THR A 125 2.57 -3.37 -21.57
CA THR A 125 2.92 -2.50 -20.43
C THR A 125 4.37 -2.01 -20.53
N THR A 126 5.29 -2.90 -20.95
CA THR A 126 6.70 -2.51 -21.14
C THR A 126 6.85 -1.48 -22.27
N ALA A 127 6.14 -1.66 -23.37
CA ALA A 127 6.13 -0.70 -24.48
C ALA A 127 5.51 0.65 -24.07
N SER A 128 4.42 0.64 -23.31
CA SER A 128 3.79 1.84 -22.74
C SER A 128 4.77 2.61 -21.84
N ILE A 129 5.45 1.92 -20.91
CA ILE A 129 6.46 2.52 -20.04
C ILE A 129 7.58 3.18 -20.86
N LEU A 130 8.16 2.44 -21.81
CA LEU A 130 9.27 2.95 -22.62
C LEU A 130 8.83 4.06 -23.57
N GLY A 131 7.60 3.99 -24.09
CA GLY A 131 7.00 5.04 -24.90
C GLY A 131 6.88 6.37 -24.19
N ALA A 132 6.77 6.37 -22.84
CA ALA A 132 6.66 7.58 -22.02
C ALA A 132 8.01 8.09 -21.48
N VAL A 133 9.10 7.30 -21.59
CA VAL A 133 10.41 7.66 -21.03
C VAL A 133 10.97 8.92 -21.69
N GLY A 134 11.26 9.95 -20.88
CA GLY A 134 11.85 11.20 -21.33
C GLY A 134 10.93 12.12 -22.12
N LEU A 135 9.71 11.70 -22.45
CA LEU A 135 8.75 12.55 -23.15
C LEU A 135 8.15 13.60 -22.21
N PRO A 136 7.88 14.82 -22.71
CA PRO A 136 7.26 15.88 -21.92
C PRO A 136 5.76 15.64 -21.77
N PHE A 137 5.23 15.96 -20.59
CA PHE A 137 3.80 16.03 -20.31
C PHE A 137 3.51 17.09 -19.26
N SER A 138 2.27 17.56 -19.22
CA SER A 138 1.85 18.59 -18.28
C SER A 138 1.29 17.99 -16.99
N THR A 139 1.58 18.64 -15.86
CA THR A 139 0.98 18.37 -14.56
C THR A 139 0.83 19.65 -13.77
N GLN A 140 -0.09 19.67 -12.80
CA GLN A 140 -0.31 20.84 -11.95
C GLN A 140 0.60 20.78 -10.73
N ILE A 141 1.41 21.81 -10.53
CA ILE A 141 2.33 21.95 -9.38
C ILE A 141 2.24 23.39 -8.86
N ALA A 142 1.92 23.54 -7.58
CA ALA A 142 1.78 24.83 -6.89
C ALA A 142 0.85 25.81 -7.65
N GLY A 143 -0.30 25.31 -8.09
CA GLY A 143 -1.31 26.09 -8.81
C GLY A 143 -0.98 26.42 -10.27
N ARG A 144 0.13 25.91 -10.80
CA ARG A 144 0.58 26.18 -12.17
C ARG A 144 0.70 24.91 -12.98
N CYS A 145 0.31 24.95 -14.25
CA CYS A 145 0.59 23.90 -15.21
C CYS A 145 2.09 23.91 -15.52
N GLN A 146 2.78 22.81 -15.23
CA GLN A 146 4.23 22.65 -15.45
C GLN A 146 4.49 21.47 -16.35
N THR A 147 5.44 21.65 -17.28
CA THR A 147 5.94 20.54 -18.11
C THR A 147 7.01 19.76 -17.35
N VAL A 148 6.78 18.48 -17.20
CA VAL A 148 7.71 17.50 -16.62
C VAL A 148 8.00 16.42 -17.64
N HIS A 149 9.01 15.56 -17.38
CA HIS A 149 9.40 14.51 -18.32
C HIS A 149 9.30 13.15 -17.65
N GLY A 150 8.82 12.17 -18.38
CA GLY A 150 8.67 10.79 -17.90
C GLY A 150 9.97 10.23 -17.33
N TRP A 151 9.88 9.56 -16.19
CA TRP A 151 10.97 8.96 -15.40
C TRP A 151 12.01 9.94 -14.85
N GLN A 152 11.81 11.26 -15.00
CA GLN A 152 12.60 12.30 -14.35
C GLN A 152 11.96 12.72 -13.02
N GLY A 153 12.56 13.73 -12.35
CA GLY A 153 12.10 14.17 -11.02
C GLY A 153 12.16 13.05 -9.99
N ILE A 154 13.23 12.26 -10.06
CA ILE A 154 13.40 11.08 -9.20
C ILE A 154 13.45 11.45 -7.72
N GLY A 155 12.87 10.60 -6.90
CA GLY A 155 12.89 10.67 -5.45
C GLY A 155 12.72 9.28 -4.86
N ARG A 156 12.87 9.16 -3.55
CA ARG A 156 12.64 7.89 -2.85
C ARG A 156 11.35 7.96 -2.05
N HIS A 157 10.47 6.99 -2.25
CA HIS A 157 9.32 6.76 -1.38
C HIS A 157 9.57 5.54 -0.50
N ARG A 158 9.13 5.59 0.76
CA ARG A 158 9.23 4.47 1.68
C ARG A 158 7.85 3.88 1.90
N PHE A 159 7.64 2.69 1.39
CA PHE A 159 6.50 1.86 1.73
C PHE A 159 6.78 1.18 3.08
N PRO A 160 5.80 1.10 3.99
CA PRO A 160 6.00 0.50 5.30
C PRO A 160 6.44 -0.96 5.28
N GLY A 161 5.78 -1.81 4.48
CA GLY A 161 6.03 -3.25 4.42
C GLY A 161 7.03 -3.71 3.35
N ILE A 162 7.26 -2.91 2.29
CA ILE A 162 8.12 -3.30 1.16
C ILE A 162 9.38 -2.45 0.99
N GLY A 163 9.61 -1.49 1.91
CA GLY A 163 10.84 -0.72 1.97
C GLY A 163 10.91 0.49 1.04
N ARG A 164 12.12 0.95 0.71
CA ARG A 164 12.34 2.15 -0.11
C ARG A 164 12.37 1.81 -1.59
N ARG A 165 11.65 2.62 -2.39
CA ARG A 165 11.61 2.52 -3.86
C ARG A 165 12.00 3.86 -4.48
N TRP A 166 12.75 3.82 -5.58
CA TRP A 166 12.94 4.97 -6.45
C TRP A 166 11.66 5.20 -7.24
N MET A 167 11.27 6.48 -7.37
CA MET A 167 10.04 6.90 -8.05
C MET A 167 10.36 8.06 -8.99
N GLY A 168 9.84 8.05 -10.21
CA GLY A 168 9.96 9.11 -11.20
C GLY A 168 8.61 9.55 -11.73
N TYR A 169 8.51 10.70 -12.37
CA TYR A 169 7.27 11.18 -12.98
C TYR A 169 6.76 10.23 -14.05
N CYS A 170 5.45 10.01 -14.09
CA CYS A 170 4.79 9.21 -15.11
C CYS A 170 3.47 9.88 -15.52
N ASP A 171 3.15 9.83 -16.80
CA ASP A 171 1.92 10.36 -17.35
C ASP A 171 0.77 9.37 -17.18
N ILE A 172 -0.36 9.82 -16.64
CA ILE A 172 -1.56 9.01 -16.37
C ILE A 172 -2.84 9.85 -16.50
N PRO A 173 -4.02 9.22 -16.63
CA PRO A 173 -5.29 9.92 -16.80
C PRO A 173 -5.63 10.92 -15.70
N ASP A 174 -5.35 10.60 -14.45
CA ASP A 174 -5.67 11.39 -13.27
C ASP A 174 -5.11 12.82 -13.32
N LEU A 175 -3.94 13.00 -13.94
CA LEU A 175 -3.32 14.32 -14.09
C LEU A 175 -4.16 15.29 -14.95
N GLY A 176 -5.05 14.74 -15.78
CA GLY A 176 -6.05 15.51 -16.54
C GLY A 176 -7.42 15.58 -15.85
N LEU A 177 -7.74 14.61 -14.97
CA LEU A 177 -9.06 14.47 -14.36
C LEU A 177 -9.16 15.15 -12.98
N PHE A 178 -8.16 15.00 -12.12
CA PHE A 178 -8.19 15.45 -10.73
C PHE A 178 -8.22 16.98 -10.58
N PRO A 179 -7.53 17.79 -11.43
CA PRO A 179 -7.62 19.24 -11.33
C PRO A 179 -9.04 19.80 -11.47
N SER A 180 -9.88 19.18 -12.29
CA SER A 180 -11.30 19.57 -12.46
C SER A 180 -12.23 18.94 -11.42
N ARG A 181 -11.88 17.74 -10.88
CA ARG A 181 -12.70 17.04 -9.92
C ARG A 181 -12.59 17.60 -8.51
N TYR A 182 -11.38 17.96 -8.07
CA TYR A 182 -11.13 18.44 -6.71
C TYR A 182 -10.89 19.93 -6.70
N SER A 183 -11.92 20.71 -6.32
CA SER A 183 -11.85 22.16 -6.28
C SER A 183 -10.73 22.67 -5.37
N GLY A 184 -9.96 23.64 -5.85
CA GLY A 184 -8.89 24.29 -5.09
C GLY A 184 -7.60 23.47 -5.00
N ILE A 185 -7.50 22.37 -5.74
CA ILE A 185 -6.27 21.58 -5.81
C ILE A 185 -5.15 22.42 -6.47
N GLU A 186 -3.99 22.44 -5.86
CA GLU A 186 -2.82 23.18 -6.34
C GLU A 186 -1.77 22.25 -6.94
N THR A 187 -1.72 21.00 -6.47
CA THR A 187 -0.70 20.05 -6.91
C THR A 187 -1.32 18.66 -7.13
N VAL A 188 -1.11 18.11 -8.32
CA VAL A 188 -1.42 16.72 -8.65
C VAL A 188 -0.18 16.09 -9.25
N ARG A 189 0.42 15.11 -8.56
CA ARG A 189 1.64 14.45 -9.00
C ARG A 189 1.49 12.94 -8.95
N PHE A 190 1.81 12.29 -10.05
CA PHE A 190 1.95 10.84 -10.07
C PHE A 190 3.40 10.42 -10.33
N LYS A 191 3.82 9.36 -9.64
CA LYS A 191 5.16 8.79 -9.79
C LYS A 191 5.07 7.28 -9.95
N ALA A 192 5.83 6.74 -10.89
CA ALA A 192 6.02 5.30 -11.05
C ALA A 192 7.43 4.89 -10.60
N GLY A 193 7.54 3.68 -10.08
CA GLY A 193 8.81 3.11 -9.67
C GLY A 193 8.94 1.66 -10.08
N VAL A 194 10.17 1.17 -10.16
CA VAL A 194 10.46 -0.26 -10.24
C VAL A 194 11.24 -0.69 -9.01
N GLU A 195 11.08 -1.94 -8.60
CA GLU A 195 11.67 -2.44 -7.35
C GLU A 195 13.18 -2.36 -7.34
N VAL A 196 13.84 -2.85 -8.40
CA VAL A 196 15.29 -2.88 -8.51
C VAL A 196 15.82 -1.49 -8.86
N GLY A 197 16.50 -0.86 -7.91
CA GLY A 197 16.99 0.51 -8.05
C GLY A 197 17.88 0.74 -9.28
N ALA A 198 18.70 -0.24 -9.66
CA ALA A 198 19.52 -0.16 -10.86
C ALA A 198 18.68 -0.03 -12.14
N PHE A 199 17.55 -0.74 -12.22
CA PHE A 199 16.65 -0.64 -13.38
C PHE A 199 15.97 0.73 -13.41
N HIS A 200 15.57 1.26 -12.26
CA HIS A 200 14.98 2.59 -12.18
C HIS A 200 15.96 3.67 -12.63
N LEU A 201 17.20 3.62 -12.16
CA LEU A 201 18.26 4.56 -12.55
C LEU A 201 18.64 4.40 -14.04
N GLY A 202 18.57 3.19 -14.60
CA GLY A 202 18.71 2.93 -16.03
C GLY A 202 17.64 3.64 -16.85
N LEU A 203 16.35 3.53 -16.45
CA LEU A 203 15.25 4.25 -17.10
C LEU A 203 15.40 5.77 -16.96
N TRP A 204 15.85 6.25 -15.82
CA TRP A 204 16.16 7.66 -15.61
C TRP A 204 17.26 8.15 -16.55
N LEU A 205 18.33 7.40 -16.73
CA LEU A 205 19.40 7.74 -17.68
C LEU A 205 18.88 7.76 -19.13
N VAL A 206 18.11 6.75 -19.51
CA VAL A 206 17.45 6.70 -20.84
C VAL A 206 16.55 7.92 -21.03
N SER A 207 15.84 8.37 -19.99
CA SER A 207 14.98 9.55 -20.07
C SER A 207 15.74 10.83 -20.41
N TRP A 208 16.97 10.98 -19.94
CA TRP A 208 17.85 12.10 -20.31
C TRP A 208 18.34 12.01 -21.76
N LEU A 209 18.70 10.80 -22.23
CA LEU A 209 19.09 10.60 -23.63
C LEU A 209 17.94 10.96 -24.59
N VAL A 210 16.71 10.58 -24.24
CA VAL A 210 15.53 10.95 -25.02
C VAL A 210 15.28 12.46 -24.98
N ARG A 211 15.30 13.06 -23.81
CA ARG A 211 15.07 14.50 -23.62
C ARG A 211 16.10 15.36 -24.37
N LEU A 212 17.35 14.92 -24.42
CA LEU A 212 18.42 15.60 -25.14
C LEU A 212 18.41 15.32 -26.65
N GLY A 213 17.47 14.50 -27.15
CA GLY A 213 17.36 14.15 -28.57
C GLY A 213 18.42 13.15 -29.06
N LEU A 214 19.24 12.59 -28.15
CA LEU A 214 20.28 11.61 -28.45
C LEU A 214 19.69 10.23 -28.74
N LEU A 215 18.51 9.92 -28.19
CA LEU A 215 17.80 8.68 -28.44
C LEU A 215 16.38 8.99 -28.92
N ARG A 216 16.06 8.57 -30.14
CA ARG A 216 14.71 8.70 -30.69
C ARG A 216 13.98 7.36 -30.59
N ARG A 217 12.73 7.35 -30.12
CA ARG A 217 11.84 6.17 -30.06
C ARG A 217 12.44 4.97 -29.30
N PRO A 218 12.60 5.03 -27.94
CA PRO A 218 13.18 3.93 -27.16
C PRO A 218 12.33 2.64 -27.15
N GLY A 219 11.15 2.64 -27.79
CA GLY A 219 10.24 1.48 -27.85
C GLY A 219 10.89 0.20 -28.41
N TRP A 220 11.89 0.30 -29.31
CA TRP A 220 12.62 -0.88 -29.79
C TRP A 220 13.42 -1.61 -28.70
N LEU A 221 13.67 -0.94 -27.56
CA LEU A 221 14.30 -1.53 -26.38
C LEU A 221 13.32 -2.41 -25.57
N ALA A 222 12.02 -2.40 -25.88
CA ALA A 222 11.01 -3.09 -25.07
C ALA A 222 11.30 -4.59 -24.97
N ALA A 223 11.48 -5.27 -26.10
CA ALA A 223 11.72 -6.72 -26.11
C ALA A 223 13.04 -7.11 -25.41
N PRO A 224 14.20 -6.48 -25.69
CA PRO A 224 15.44 -6.83 -25.00
C PRO A 224 15.42 -6.49 -23.50
N LEU A 225 14.78 -5.38 -23.08
CA LEU A 225 14.66 -5.03 -21.68
C LEU A 225 13.70 -5.96 -20.93
N LEU A 226 12.62 -6.39 -21.58
CA LEU A 226 11.71 -7.38 -21.00
C LEU A 226 12.40 -8.75 -20.85
N ALA A 227 13.17 -9.18 -21.87
CA ALA A 227 13.95 -10.41 -21.79
C ALA A 227 15.01 -10.35 -20.69
N MET A 228 15.69 -9.22 -20.53
CA MET A 228 16.62 -8.98 -19.44
C MET A 228 15.92 -9.01 -18.08
N LYS A 229 14.77 -8.34 -17.95
CA LYS A 229 13.96 -8.34 -16.72
C LYS A 229 13.51 -9.74 -16.33
N ARG A 230 13.04 -10.56 -17.29
CA ARG A 230 12.65 -11.96 -17.06
C ARG A 230 13.82 -12.79 -16.53
N ARG A 231 15.02 -12.61 -17.08
CA ARG A 231 16.25 -13.30 -16.61
C ARG A 231 16.70 -12.83 -15.21
N LEU A 232 16.46 -11.56 -14.89
CA LEU A 232 16.88 -10.94 -13.63
C LEU A 232 15.72 -10.81 -12.63
N GLY A 233 14.60 -11.51 -12.83
CA GLY A 233 13.44 -11.51 -11.92
C GLY A 233 13.78 -11.91 -10.49
N PHE A 234 14.81 -12.75 -10.31
CA PHE A 234 15.30 -13.20 -9.01
C PHE A 234 15.96 -12.07 -8.16
N LEU A 235 16.30 -10.92 -8.75
CA LEU A 235 16.88 -9.77 -8.02
C LEU A 235 15.85 -8.98 -7.22
N GLY A 236 14.57 -9.31 -7.31
CA GLY A 236 13.49 -8.65 -6.61
C GLY A 236 12.53 -9.62 -5.96
N THR A 237 11.40 -9.08 -5.55
CA THR A 237 10.33 -9.82 -4.89
C THR A 237 9.04 -9.73 -5.71
N ASP A 238 8.01 -10.43 -5.26
CA ASP A 238 6.64 -10.32 -5.76
C ASP A 238 5.84 -9.18 -5.10
N ARG A 239 6.51 -8.38 -4.24
CA ARG A 239 5.89 -7.36 -3.41
C ARG A 239 5.79 -6.03 -4.14
N GLY A 240 4.58 -5.54 -4.30
CA GLY A 240 4.30 -4.24 -4.91
C GLY A 240 3.49 -3.35 -3.99
N GLY A 241 3.42 -2.06 -4.31
CA GLY A 241 2.64 -1.12 -3.53
C GLY A 241 2.21 0.12 -4.29
N MET A 242 1.15 0.73 -3.78
CA MET A 242 0.65 2.05 -4.16
C MET A 242 0.64 2.94 -2.93
N PHE A 243 0.90 4.22 -3.10
CA PHE A 243 0.69 5.22 -2.05
C PHE A 243 -0.12 6.39 -2.57
N VAL A 244 -0.85 7.03 -1.66
CA VAL A 244 -1.52 8.31 -1.90
C VAL A 244 -1.24 9.21 -0.70
N THR A 245 -0.65 10.37 -0.95
CA THR A 245 -0.42 11.42 0.04
C THR A 245 -1.32 12.60 -0.28
N LEU A 246 -2.18 12.94 0.66
CA LEU A 246 -3.10 14.07 0.61
C LEU A 246 -2.61 15.15 1.58
N GLU A 247 -2.53 16.40 1.14
CA GLU A 247 -2.11 17.53 1.97
C GLU A 247 -3.05 18.70 1.76
N GLY A 248 -3.39 19.38 2.85
CA GLY A 248 -4.32 20.50 2.83
C GLY A 248 -4.52 21.08 4.21
N ASN A 249 -5.67 21.70 4.45
CA ASN A 249 -6.05 22.24 5.74
C ASN A 249 -7.33 21.56 6.23
N ASP A 250 -7.43 21.33 7.53
CA ASP A 250 -8.65 20.84 8.16
C ASP A 250 -9.66 21.98 8.44
N ALA A 251 -10.77 21.67 9.13
CA ALA A 251 -11.81 22.64 9.44
C ALA A 251 -11.35 23.76 10.41
N THR A 252 -10.25 23.55 11.14
CA THR A 252 -9.67 24.56 12.03
C THR A 252 -8.66 25.46 11.31
N GLY A 253 -8.32 25.13 10.05
CA GLY A 253 -7.30 25.82 9.25
C GLY A 253 -5.88 25.27 9.46
N GLU A 254 -5.71 24.26 10.32
CA GLU A 254 -4.42 23.63 10.55
C GLU A 254 -3.99 22.75 9.38
N GLU A 255 -2.68 22.63 9.17
CA GLU A 255 -2.13 21.76 8.14
C GLU A 255 -2.43 20.30 8.47
N LYS A 256 -3.03 19.61 7.50
CA LYS A 256 -3.39 18.21 7.60
C LYS A 256 -2.73 17.41 6.47
N ARG A 257 -2.20 16.25 6.83
CA ARG A 257 -1.64 15.29 5.89
C ARG A 257 -2.19 13.90 6.17
N ILE A 258 -2.57 13.19 5.12
CA ILE A 258 -2.96 11.79 5.16
C ILE A 258 -2.05 11.03 4.18
N ASP A 259 -1.35 10.02 4.67
CA ASP A 259 -0.58 9.08 3.85
C ASP A 259 -1.29 7.72 3.87
N TRP A 260 -1.86 7.34 2.76
CA TRP A 260 -2.48 6.03 2.55
C TRP A 260 -1.55 5.13 1.74
N HIS A 261 -1.52 3.86 2.08
CA HIS A 261 -0.72 2.86 1.39
C HIS A 261 -1.55 1.61 1.10
N LEU A 262 -1.28 0.98 -0.04
CA LEU A 262 -1.74 -0.35 -0.37
C LEU A 262 -0.51 -1.17 -0.74
N GLU A 263 -0.36 -2.33 -0.13
CA GLU A 263 0.76 -3.23 -0.38
C GLU A 263 0.23 -4.62 -0.68
N ALA A 264 0.75 -5.22 -1.76
CA ALA A 264 0.42 -6.57 -2.19
C ALA A 264 1.63 -7.48 -2.07
N MET A 265 1.39 -8.69 -1.58
CA MET A 265 2.38 -9.74 -1.38
C MET A 265 1.92 -11.04 -2.03
N ASN A 266 2.78 -12.06 -2.04
CA ASN A 266 2.48 -13.41 -2.50
C ASN A 266 1.90 -13.46 -3.93
N GLY A 267 2.41 -12.57 -4.81
CA GLY A 267 2.00 -12.52 -6.21
C GLY A 267 0.62 -11.90 -6.46
N HIS A 268 -0.03 -11.30 -5.45
CA HIS A 268 -1.37 -10.74 -5.59
C HIS A 268 -1.42 -9.31 -6.20
N GLY A 269 -0.26 -8.67 -6.42
CA GLY A 269 -0.19 -7.34 -7.06
C GLY A 269 -0.97 -7.21 -8.38
N PRO A 270 -0.90 -8.18 -9.30
CA PRO A 270 -1.59 -8.15 -10.58
C PRO A 270 -3.12 -8.07 -10.51
N TYR A 271 -3.74 -8.44 -9.40
CA TYR A 271 -5.19 -8.32 -9.23
C TYR A 271 -5.63 -6.87 -9.05
N ILE A 272 -4.79 -5.99 -8.50
CA ILE A 272 -5.15 -4.60 -8.20
C ILE A 272 -5.67 -3.83 -9.43
N PRO A 273 -5.00 -3.88 -10.60
CA PRO A 273 -5.50 -3.18 -11.79
C PRO A 273 -6.86 -3.66 -12.29
N THR A 274 -7.28 -4.86 -11.93
CA THR A 274 -8.54 -5.44 -12.45
C THR A 274 -9.73 -5.27 -11.52
N ILE A 275 -9.52 -4.84 -10.25
CA ILE A 275 -10.57 -4.77 -9.23
C ILE A 275 -11.76 -3.94 -9.69
N ALA A 276 -11.52 -2.72 -10.16
CA ALA A 276 -12.60 -1.81 -10.57
C ALA A 276 -13.38 -2.36 -11.76
N ALA A 277 -12.69 -2.93 -12.76
CA ALA A 277 -13.33 -3.55 -13.92
C ALA A 277 -14.19 -4.75 -13.51
N VAL A 278 -13.73 -5.60 -12.60
CA VAL A 278 -14.47 -6.76 -12.08
C VAL A 278 -15.73 -6.31 -11.34
N LEU A 279 -15.60 -5.32 -10.44
CA LEU A 279 -16.73 -4.77 -9.69
C LEU A 279 -17.79 -4.20 -10.63
N LEU A 280 -17.40 -3.37 -11.59
CA LEU A 280 -18.31 -2.77 -12.57
C LEU A 280 -18.93 -3.81 -13.47
N ALA A 281 -18.16 -4.75 -14.03
CA ALA A 281 -18.67 -5.78 -14.91
C ALA A 281 -19.70 -6.68 -14.20
N ARG A 282 -19.48 -7.03 -12.94
CA ARG A 282 -20.46 -7.78 -12.13
C ARG A 282 -21.76 -7.01 -11.91
N ARG A 283 -21.68 -5.72 -11.55
CA ARG A 283 -22.86 -4.86 -11.36
C ARG A 283 -23.65 -4.72 -12.66
N LEU A 284 -22.98 -4.46 -13.78
CA LEU A 284 -23.59 -4.34 -15.10
C LEU A 284 -24.23 -5.66 -15.56
N ALA A 285 -23.55 -6.79 -15.39
CA ALA A 285 -24.07 -8.10 -15.77
C ALA A 285 -25.34 -8.49 -14.98
N ARG A 286 -25.46 -8.03 -13.72
CA ARG A 286 -26.61 -8.24 -12.85
C ARG A 286 -27.73 -7.23 -13.06
N GLY A 287 -27.49 -6.16 -13.83
CA GLY A 287 -28.42 -5.06 -13.99
C GLY A 287 -28.59 -4.19 -12.73
N GLU A 288 -27.61 -4.19 -11.85
CA GLU A 288 -27.59 -3.38 -10.62
C GLU A 288 -27.18 -1.94 -10.88
N GLU A 289 -26.59 -1.64 -12.03
CA GLU A 289 -26.15 -0.31 -12.42
C GLU A 289 -27.15 0.34 -13.37
N VAL A 290 -27.50 1.57 -13.08
CA VAL A 290 -28.51 2.34 -13.81
C VAL A 290 -27.90 3.49 -14.60
N LEU A 291 -26.59 3.79 -14.40
CA LEU A 291 -25.91 4.84 -15.14
C LEU A 291 -25.78 4.49 -16.61
N THR A 292 -26.00 5.46 -17.48
CA THR A 292 -25.78 5.36 -18.93
C THR A 292 -24.88 6.51 -19.38
N GLY A 293 -24.25 6.34 -20.54
CA GLY A 293 -23.33 7.34 -21.09
C GLY A 293 -21.90 6.85 -21.11
N ALA A 294 -20.96 7.75 -21.43
CA ALA A 294 -19.54 7.44 -21.50
C ALA A 294 -18.72 8.36 -20.59
N MET A 295 -17.90 7.76 -19.71
CA MET A 295 -17.15 8.50 -18.72
C MET A 295 -15.85 7.81 -18.28
N PRO A 296 -14.85 8.57 -17.79
CA PRO A 296 -13.71 8.00 -17.06
C PRO A 296 -14.16 7.29 -15.78
N CYS A 297 -13.40 6.27 -15.35
CA CYS A 297 -13.67 5.53 -14.13
C CYS A 297 -13.21 6.30 -12.88
N VAL A 298 -13.89 7.39 -12.56
CA VAL A 298 -13.68 8.18 -11.34
C VAL A 298 -14.96 8.28 -10.54
N GLY A 299 -14.91 7.90 -9.25
CA GLY A 299 -16.06 7.93 -8.35
C GLY A 299 -17.13 6.84 -8.63
N LEU A 300 -16.83 5.85 -9.47
CA LEU A 300 -17.75 4.74 -9.79
C LEU A 300 -17.61 3.54 -8.85
N VAL A 301 -16.49 3.44 -8.16
CA VAL A 301 -16.21 2.44 -7.12
C VAL A 301 -15.72 3.13 -5.88
N THR A 302 -16.09 2.61 -4.69
CA THR A 302 -15.64 3.16 -3.42
C THR A 302 -14.44 2.39 -2.87
N LEU A 303 -13.68 3.01 -1.96
CA LEU A 303 -12.55 2.35 -1.30
C LEU A 303 -13.01 1.10 -0.53
N ASP A 304 -14.17 1.15 0.13
CA ASP A 304 -14.72 0.01 0.88
C ASP A 304 -15.07 -1.17 -0.05
N GLN A 305 -15.62 -0.90 -1.24
CA GLN A 305 -15.88 -1.93 -2.25
C GLN A 305 -14.59 -2.57 -2.74
N ILE A 306 -13.56 -1.76 -2.97
CA ILE A 306 -12.23 -2.25 -3.37
C ILE A 306 -11.63 -3.13 -2.28
N GLN A 307 -11.67 -2.68 -1.01
CA GLN A 307 -11.16 -3.45 0.12
C GLN A 307 -11.91 -4.76 0.33
N ALA A 308 -13.23 -4.75 0.15
CA ALA A 308 -14.04 -5.97 0.22
C ALA A 308 -13.69 -6.97 -0.88
N GLU A 309 -13.44 -6.50 -2.12
CA GLU A 309 -13.09 -7.38 -3.25
C GLU A 309 -11.72 -8.06 -3.08
N VAL A 310 -10.77 -7.39 -2.45
CA VAL A 310 -9.44 -7.96 -2.20
C VAL A 310 -9.32 -8.66 -0.86
N ALA A 311 -10.44 -8.80 -0.19
CA ALA A 311 -10.51 -9.29 1.18
C ALA A 311 -9.85 -10.66 1.39
N ASP A 312 -9.85 -11.56 0.43
CA ASP A 312 -9.24 -12.90 0.48
C ASP A 312 -7.83 -12.96 -0.12
N LEU A 313 -7.28 -11.80 -0.53
CA LEU A 313 -5.95 -11.68 -1.11
C LEU A 313 -4.97 -11.10 -0.06
N ASP A 314 -3.68 -11.39 -0.24
CA ASP A 314 -2.62 -10.77 0.57
C ASP A 314 -2.33 -9.33 0.11
N ILE A 315 -3.39 -8.53 0.18
CA ILE A 315 -3.37 -7.10 -0.14
C ILE A 315 -3.83 -6.35 1.11
N GLY A 316 -2.94 -5.57 1.69
CA GLY A 316 -3.21 -4.72 2.85
C GLY A 316 -3.32 -3.25 2.44
N ALA A 317 -4.40 -2.57 2.85
CA ALA A 317 -4.54 -1.13 2.71
C ALA A 317 -4.60 -0.48 4.11
N TYR A 318 -3.87 0.63 4.30
CA TYR A 318 -3.80 1.32 5.58
C TYR A 318 -3.41 2.79 5.41
N ASP A 319 -3.90 3.64 6.32
CA ASP A 319 -3.50 5.04 6.44
C ASP A 319 -2.61 5.28 7.68
N GLN A 320 -2.23 6.53 7.94
CA GLN A 320 -1.38 6.88 9.09
C GLN A 320 -2.08 6.68 10.45
N ASP A 321 -3.40 6.66 10.48
CA ASP A 321 -4.17 6.46 11.70
C ASP A 321 -4.19 5.00 12.13
N VAL A 322 -3.72 4.08 11.27
CA VAL A 322 -3.60 2.66 11.62
C VAL A 322 -2.36 2.43 12.48
N SER A 323 -2.55 1.88 13.67
CA SER A 323 -1.49 1.59 14.62
C SER A 323 -0.41 0.66 14.06
N LEU A 324 0.79 0.69 14.66
CA LEU A 324 1.92 -0.15 14.24
C LEU A 324 1.54 -1.64 14.15
N TYR A 325 0.86 -2.15 15.18
CA TYR A 325 0.49 -3.57 15.26
C TYR A 325 -0.60 -3.94 14.27
N ALA A 326 -1.59 -3.08 14.04
CA ALA A 326 -2.61 -3.32 13.03
C ALA A 326 -2.01 -3.35 11.61
N ARG A 327 -1.01 -2.52 11.31
CA ARG A 327 -0.29 -2.57 10.03
C ARG A 327 0.50 -3.87 9.82
N VAL A 328 1.17 -4.35 10.87
CA VAL A 328 2.02 -5.54 10.78
C VAL A 328 1.21 -6.83 10.76
N LEU A 329 0.16 -6.91 11.56
CA LEU A 329 -0.71 -8.08 11.66
C LEU A 329 -1.76 -8.15 10.55
N GLY A 330 -2.11 -7.01 9.94
CA GLY A 330 -3.22 -6.93 9.00
C GLY A 330 -4.53 -7.44 9.61
N ARG A 331 -5.26 -8.29 8.91
CA ARG A 331 -6.51 -8.89 9.41
C ARG A 331 -6.37 -9.68 10.70
N ARG A 332 -5.20 -10.25 10.96
CA ARG A 332 -4.97 -10.98 12.20
C ARG A 332 -5.06 -10.08 13.44
N PHE A 333 -4.96 -8.75 13.28
CA PHE A 333 -5.16 -7.81 14.37
C PHE A 333 -6.57 -7.87 14.94
N GLU A 334 -7.59 -8.09 14.10
CA GLU A 334 -8.99 -8.20 14.55
C GLU A 334 -9.30 -9.51 15.30
N LEU A 335 -8.42 -10.50 15.23
CA LEU A 335 -8.53 -11.74 16.01
C LEU A 335 -8.05 -11.59 17.45
N LEU A 336 -7.37 -10.47 17.78
CA LEU A 336 -6.92 -10.20 19.15
C LEU A 336 -8.09 -9.79 20.06
N PRO A 337 -8.04 -10.11 21.36
CA PRO A 337 -9.01 -9.66 22.33
C PRO A 337 -9.06 -8.13 22.43
N GLU A 338 -10.21 -7.60 22.87
CA GLU A 338 -10.46 -6.15 22.86
C GLU A 338 -9.41 -5.35 23.64
N GLN A 339 -9.01 -5.82 24.83
CA GLN A 339 -8.03 -5.11 25.66
C GLN A 339 -6.63 -5.11 25.02
N VAL A 340 -6.26 -6.20 24.34
CA VAL A 340 -4.98 -6.26 23.59
C VAL A 340 -5.03 -5.33 22.38
N ARG A 341 -6.15 -5.32 21.65
CA ARG A 341 -6.34 -4.38 20.54
C ARG A 341 -6.34 -2.94 21.02
N ALA A 342 -7.03 -2.63 22.11
CA ALA A 342 -7.12 -1.28 22.68
C ALA A 342 -5.73 -0.74 23.04
N LEU A 343 -4.88 -1.55 23.67
CA LEU A 343 -3.51 -1.16 23.99
C LEU A 343 -2.69 -0.85 22.74
N HIS A 344 -2.87 -1.63 21.67
CA HIS A 344 -2.14 -1.50 20.42
C HIS A 344 -2.80 -0.60 19.36
N ARG A 345 -3.99 -0.03 19.61
CA ARG A 345 -4.65 0.98 18.75
C ARG A 345 -4.11 2.39 18.95
N THR A 346 -2.83 2.54 19.16
CA THR A 346 -2.21 3.83 19.49
C THR A 346 -1.98 4.69 18.26
N SER A 347 -3.00 5.35 17.74
CA SER A 347 -2.86 6.46 16.78
C SER A 347 -2.53 7.80 17.48
N THR A 348 -2.84 7.92 18.75
CA THR A 348 -2.59 9.07 19.62
C THR A 348 -1.81 8.64 20.87
N ALA A 349 -1.26 9.62 21.62
CA ALA A 349 -0.63 9.32 22.90
C ALA A 349 -1.64 8.70 23.85
N SER A 350 -1.30 7.55 24.43
CA SER A 350 -2.15 6.86 25.40
C SER A 350 -1.39 6.48 26.65
N LEU A 351 -2.10 6.40 27.78
CA LEU A 351 -1.56 6.11 29.08
C LEU A 351 -2.28 4.91 29.71
N TRP A 352 -1.50 3.95 30.18
CA TRP A 352 -2.00 2.76 30.85
C TRP A 352 -1.35 2.62 32.21
N ARG A 353 -2.11 2.21 33.20
CA ARG A 353 -1.64 2.03 34.58
C ARG A 353 -2.01 0.66 35.11
N GLY A 354 -1.17 0.15 36.01
CA GLY A 354 -1.39 -1.11 36.68
C GLY A 354 -0.24 -1.50 37.58
N VAL A 355 -0.06 -2.81 37.75
CA VAL A 355 0.97 -3.37 38.61
C VAL A 355 1.70 -4.51 37.88
N ALA A 356 2.95 -4.72 38.27
CA ALA A 356 3.78 -5.80 37.75
C ALA A 356 4.58 -6.48 38.86
N ASP A 357 4.73 -7.78 38.77
CA ASP A 357 5.72 -8.55 39.49
C ASP A 357 7.00 -8.64 38.65
N VAL A 358 8.14 -8.36 39.23
CA VAL A 358 9.42 -8.30 38.56
C VAL A 358 10.42 -9.24 39.24
N ASP A 359 10.98 -10.18 38.50
CA ASP A 359 12.08 -11.04 38.91
C ASP A 359 13.34 -10.71 38.07
N ARG A 360 14.52 -10.85 38.67
CA ARG A 360 15.79 -10.61 38.02
C ARG A 360 16.76 -11.75 38.22
N GLY A 361 17.61 -11.95 37.21
CA GLY A 361 18.72 -12.90 37.32
C GLY A 361 19.76 -12.45 38.35
N THR A 362 20.35 -13.43 39.04
CA THR A 362 21.33 -13.22 40.10
C THR A 362 22.79 -13.27 39.62
N SER A 363 23.04 -13.80 38.41
CA SER A 363 24.38 -13.88 37.83
C SER A 363 24.99 -12.49 37.59
N LEU A 364 26.31 -12.39 37.67
CA LEU A 364 27.02 -11.13 37.46
C LEU A 364 26.74 -10.54 36.05
N LEU A 365 26.75 -11.41 35.04
CA LEU A 365 26.41 -11.03 33.65
C LEU A 365 24.99 -10.46 33.53
N ALA A 366 24.03 -11.14 34.13
CA ALA A 366 22.65 -10.66 34.11
C ALA A 366 22.50 -9.30 34.83
N ARG A 367 23.19 -9.09 35.93
CA ARG A 367 23.16 -7.81 36.67
C ARG A 367 23.77 -6.67 35.87
N ILE A 368 24.92 -6.89 35.20
CA ILE A 368 25.58 -5.89 34.34
C ILE A 368 24.66 -5.60 33.11
N ALA A 369 24.22 -6.61 32.41
CA ALA A 369 23.36 -6.43 31.23
C ALA A 369 22.05 -5.69 31.58
N ALA A 370 21.45 -6.04 32.70
CA ALA A 370 20.24 -5.38 33.19
C ALA A 370 20.47 -3.92 33.61
N ALA A 371 21.64 -3.59 34.12
CA ALA A 371 22.03 -2.20 34.47
C ALA A 371 22.19 -1.37 33.20
N ILE A 372 22.90 -1.91 32.18
CA ILE A 372 23.14 -1.26 30.87
C ILE A 372 21.80 -1.04 30.14
N ALA A 373 20.91 -2.04 30.16
CA ALA A 373 19.61 -1.95 29.51
C ALA A 373 18.56 -1.13 30.30
N GLY A 374 18.91 -0.64 31.49
CA GLY A 374 17.99 0.16 32.33
C GLY A 374 16.77 -0.60 32.84
N LEU A 375 16.83 -1.94 32.94
CA LEU A 375 15.69 -2.79 33.30
C LEU A 375 15.19 -2.51 34.75
N PRO A 376 13.89 -2.82 35.05
CA PRO A 376 13.27 -2.55 36.36
C PRO A 376 13.91 -3.34 37.50
N ARG A 377 13.83 -2.85 38.73
CA ARG A 377 14.28 -3.57 39.94
C ARG A 377 13.33 -4.70 40.29
N PRO A 378 13.80 -5.80 40.91
CA PRO A 378 12.92 -6.87 41.36
C PRO A 378 11.95 -6.38 42.46
N GLY A 379 10.73 -6.87 42.43
CA GLY A 379 9.66 -6.51 43.39
C GLY A 379 8.34 -7.17 43.05
N ARG A 380 7.43 -7.18 44.01
CA ARG A 380 6.05 -7.65 43.83
C ARG A 380 5.09 -6.47 43.88
N GLY A 381 4.05 -6.50 43.01
CA GLY A 381 3.05 -5.43 42.97
C GLY A 381 3.65 -4.06 42.63
N VAL A 382 4.73 -4.00 41.88
CA VAL A 382 5.42 -2.74 41.50
C VAL A 382 4.46 -1.90 40.65
N PRO A 383 4.17 -0.65 41.06
CA PRO A 383 3.35 0.24 40.23
C PRO A 383 3.96 0.38 38.85
N LEU A 384 3.16 0.17 37.80
CA LEU A 384 3.59 0.27 36.41
C LEU A 384 2.71 1.28 35.68
N THR A 385 3.37 2.24 35.05
CA THR A 385 2.74 3.15 34.11
C THR A 385 3.39 2.97 32.73
N VAL A 386 2.56 2.69 31.71
CA VAL A 386 3.03 2.56 30.33
C VAL A 386 2.42 3.69 29.51
N SER A 387 3.26 4.48 28.89
CA SER A 387 2.85 5.52 27.95
C SER A 387 3.36 5.23 26.55
N PHE A 388 2.48 5.45 25.60
CA PHE A 388 2.73 5.31 24.18
C PHE A 388 2.71 6.69 23.54
N ALA A 389 3.70 6.97 22.71
CA ALA A 389 3.71 8.19 21.92
C ALA A 389 4.04 7.84 20.46
N PRO A 390 3.25 8.32 19.48
CA PRO A 390 3.62 8.19 18.08
C PRO A 390 4.99 8.80 17.81
N ALA A 391 5.84 8.12 17.06
CA ALA A 391 7.18 8.57 16.71
C ALA A 391 7.43 8.37 15.22
N GLY A 392 6.88 9.23 14.39
CA GLY A 392 6.86 9.07 12.94
C GLY A 392 6.04 7.84 12.56
N ARG A 393 6.68 6.86 11.87
CA ARG A 393 6.03 5.58 11.49
C ARG A 393 6.19 4.48 12.53
N GLY A 394 6.46 4.81 13.76
CA GLY A 394 6.64 3.88 14.87
C GLY A 394 6.07 4.46 16.15
N GLU A 395 6.38 3.80 17.23
CA GLU A 395 5.89 4.13 18.57
C GLU A 395 7.06 4.19 19.55
N THR A 396 7.02 5.12 20.46
CA THR A 396 7.91 5.14 21.62
C THR A 396 7.13 4.62 22.81
N TRP A 397 7.62 3.57 23.41
CA TRP A 397 7.09 2.99 24.63
C TRP A 397 7.92 3.45 25.82
N SER A 398 7.27 4.02 26.81
CA SER A 398 7.90 4.39 28.07
C SER A 398 7.20 3.62 29.19
N ARG A 399 7.94 2.75 29.87
CA ARG A 399 7.46 1.89 30.97
C ARG A 399 8.09 2.37 32.25
N ASP A 400 7.32 2.97 33.13
CA ASP A 400 7.75 3.44 34.44
C ASP A 400 7.37 2.43 35.52
N PHE A 401 8.37 1.76 36.08
CA PHE A 401 8.25 0.80 37.17
C PHE A 401 8.58 1.49 38.50
N GLY A 402 7.63 2.26 39.04
CA GLY A 402 7.78 2.92 40.32
C GLY A 402 8.95 3.92 40.36
N GLY A 403 9.10 4.75 39.34
CA GLY A 403 10.15 5.75 39.20
C GLY A 403 11.38 5.29 38.41
N ARG A 404 11.41 4.04 37.93
CA ARG A 404 12.44 3.58 37.02
C ARG A 404 11.90 3.41 35.60
N ILE A 405 12.30 4.32 34.73
CA ILE A 405 11.77 4.40 33.37
C ILE A 405 12.65 3.56 32.43
N PHE A 406 11.99 2.62 31.73
CA PHE A 406 12.55 1.85 30.61
C PHE A 406 11.89 2.27 29.31
N ARG A 407 12.65 2.71 28.34
CA ARG A 407 12.16 3.20 27.05
C ARG A 407 12.62 2.32 25.90
N SER A 408 11.72 2.09 24.97
CA SER A 408 12.01 1.45 23.68
C SER A 408 11.31 2.18 22.56
N ARG A 409 11.82 2.04 21.36
CA ARG A 409 11.18 2.54 20.14
C ARG A 409 10.87 1.36 19.22
N GLN A 410 9.62 1.22 18.88
CA GLN A 410 9.15 0.21 17.95
C GLN A 410 8.84 0.83 16.58
N ALA A 411 9.14 0.11 15.51
CA ALA A 411 8.84 0.51 14.14
C ALA A 411 8.62 -0.73 13.26
N GLN A 412 7.83 -0.58 12.23
CA GLN A 412 7.65 -1.62 11.23
C GLN A 412 8.91 -1.82 10.39
N ASP A 413 9.25 -3.08 10.15
CA ASP A 413 10.33 -3.50 9.27
C ASP A 413 9.89 -4.71 8.43
N GLY A 414 9.27 -4.44 7.29
CA GLY A 414 8.57 -5.47 6.53
C GLY A 414 7.42 -6.07 7.34
N PRO A 415 7.33 -7.42 7.44
CA PRO A 415 6.32 -8.10 8.24
C PRO A 415 6.67 -8.14 9.74
N GLN A 416 7.79 -7.55 10.14
CA GLN A 416 8.31 -7.61 11.50
C GLN A 416 8.13 -6.29 12.25
N ILE A 417 8.15 -6.37 13.57
CA ILE A 417 8.30 -5.23 14.46
C ILE A 417 9.75 -5.16 14.90
N ARG A 418 10.42 -4.04 14.62
CA ARG A 418 11.76 -3.77 15.11
C ARG A 418 11.68 -2.93 16.38
N GLU A 419 12.19 -3.46 17.48
CA GLU A 419 12.31 -2.73 18.74
C GLU A 419 13.77 -2.32 18.97
N SER A 420 13.97 -1.06 19.29
CA SER A 420 15.28 -0.49 19.62
C SER A 420 15.34 -0.15 21.10
N VAL A 421 16.34 -0.71 21.80
CA VAL A 421 16.59 -0.52 23.22
C VAL A 421 18.07 -0.21 23.40
N GLY A 422 18.40 1.03 23.72
CA GLY A 422 19.81 1.46 23.79
C GLY A 422 20.56 1.14 22.48
N PRO A 423 21.72 0.45 22.55
CA PRO A 423 22.51 0.11 21.37
C PRO A 423 21.96 -1.12 20.61
N SER A 424 20.98 -1.81 21.18
CA SER A 424 20.43 -3.07 20.66
C SER A 424 19.20 -2.83 19.77
N ARG A 425 19.09 -3.63 18.71
CA ARG A 425 17.88 -3.71 17.86
C ARG A 425 17.43 -5.17 17.80
N LEU A 426 16.18 -5.38 18.13
CA LEU A 426 15.52 -6.68 18.15
C LEU A 426 14.44 -6.67 17.05
N SER A 427 14.41 -7.68 16.21
CA SER A 427 13.34 -7.88 15.23
C SER A 427 12.44 -9.01 15.69
N PHE A 428 11.14 -8.77 15.67
CA PHE A 428 10.14 -9.72 16.13
C PHE A 428 9.11 -10.03 15.05
N ASP A 429 8.72 -11.30 14.95
CA ASP A 429 7.53 -11.74 14.23
C ASP A 429 6.34 -11.72 15.20
N PRO A 430 5.34 -10.85 15.04
CA PRO A 430 4.15 -10.87 15.87
C PRO A 430 3.26 -12.05 15.46
N VAL A 431 2.85 -12.83 16.44
CA VAL A 431 2.04 -14.05 16.26
C VAL A 431 0.79 -13.96 17.11
N VAL A 432 -0.38 -14.08 16.49
CA VAL A 432 -1.63 -14.32 17.21
C VAL A 432 -1.67 -15.78 17.62
N THR A 433 -1.75 -16.04 18.91
CA THR A 433 -1.73 -17.39 19.47
C THR A 433 -3.11 -18.06 19.36
N GLY A 434 -3.16 -19.40 19.41
CA GLY A 434 -4.41 -20.16 19.26
C GLY A 434 -5.46 -19.88 20.32
N ASP A 435 -5.07 -19.29 21.47
CA ASP A 435 -5.95 -18.83 22.54
C ASP A 435 -6.35 -17.34 22.39
N GLY A 436 -6.06 -16.75 21.24
CA GLY A 436 -6.38 -15.36 20.91
C GLY A 436 -5.38 -14.33 21.44
N GLY A 437 -4.31 -14.72 22.15
CA GLY A 437 -3.29 -13.79 22.64
C GLY A 437 -2.32 -13.31 21.56
N LEU A 438 -1.44 -12.37 21.92
CA LEU A 438 -0.35 -11.88 21.10
C LEU A 438 1.01 -12.31 21.70
N SER A 439 1.91 -12.81 20.84
CA SER A 439 3.30 -13.11 21.19
C SER A 439 4.24 -12.50 20.18
N LEU A 440 5.40 -12.02 20.63
CA LEU A 440 6.46 -11.51 19.78
C LEU A 440 7.60 -12.55 19.73
N ARG A 441 7.76 -13.21 18.60
CA ARG A 441 8.80 -14.21 18.39
C ARG A 441 10.07 -13.53 17.87
N LEU A 442 11.19 -13.69 18.58
CA LEU A 442 12.47 -13.11 18.18
C LEU A 442 12.95 -13.68 16.83
N ALA A 443 13.18 -12.82 15.85
CA ALA A 443 13.59 -13.16 14.49
C ALA A 443 14.96 -12.57 14.10
N GLY A 444 15.48 -11.61 14.88
CA GLY A 444 16.78 -10.99 14.62
C GLY A 444 17.30 -10.17 15.78
N VAL A 445 18.61 -10.13 15.94
CA VAL A 445 19.30 -9.30 16.95
C VAL A 445 20.49 -8.63 16.32
N SER A 446 20.64 -7.32 16.57
CA SER A 446 21.86 -6.57 16.23
C SER A 446 22.24 -5.63 17.36
N VAL A 447 23.53 -5.40 17.52
CA VAL A 447 24.10 -4.46 18.51
C VAL A 447 25.03 -3.50 17.77
N LEU A 448 24.87 -2.20 17.99
CA LEU A 448 25.60 -1.14 17.27
C LEU A 448 25.51 -1.27 15.74
N GLY A 449 24.42 -1.86 15.23
CA GLY A 449 24.20 -2.09 13.80
C GLY A 449 24.79 -3.39 13.23
N LEU A 450 25.56 -4.14 14.01
CA LEU A 450 26.14 -5.41 13.60
C LEU A 450 25.20 -6.57 14.00
N PRO A 451 24.84 -7.47 13.09
CA PRO A 451 24.01 -8.63 13.41
C PRO A 451 24.75 -9.61 14.31
N LEU A 452 24.06 -10.11 15.33
CA LEU A 452 24.62 -11.14 16.21
C LEU A 452 24.38 -12.56 15.65
N PRO A 453 25.36 -13.47 15.80
CA PRO A 453 25.14 -14.90 15.56
C PRO A 453 24.02 -15.45 16.45
N ARG A 454 23.23 -16.38 15.95
CA ARG A 454 22.08 -16.98 16.67
C ARG A 454 22.44 -17.55 18.04
N ALA A 455 23.63 -18.11 18.19
CA ALA A 455 24.11 -18.64 19.46
C ALA A 455 24.24 -17.60 20.59
N LEU A 456 24.32 -16.32 20.22
CA LEU A 456 24.41 -15.19 21.16
C LEU A 456 23.07 -14.45 21.35
N TRP A 457 22.00 -14.92 20.75
CA TRP A 457 20.69 -14.29 20.91
C TRP A 457 20.14 -14.57 22.30
N PRO A 458 19.50 -13.56 22.94
CA PRO A 458 18.74 -13.81 24.14
C PRO A 458 17.49 -14.68 23.82
N GLY A 459 17.14 -15.57 24.71
CA GLY A 459 15.80 -16.18 24.69
C GLY A 459 14.81 -15.12 25.16
N ILE A 460 13.85 -14.75 24.32
CA ILE A 460 12.81 -13.80 24.68
C ILE A 460 11.47 -14.48 24.45
N GLU A 461 10.65 -14.52 25.51
CA GLU A 461 9.28 -15.00 25.49
C GLU A 461 8.37 -13.86 25.90
N THR A 462 7.36 -13.57 25.08
CA THR A 462 6.36 -12.56 25.36
C THR A 462 4.97 -13.16 25.20
N ARG A 463 4.05 -12.75 26.01
CA ARG A 463 2.64 -13.08 25.87
C ARG A 463 1.80 -11.91 26.35
N GLU A 464 0.80 -11.57 25.57
CA GLU A 464 -0.21 -10.57 25.90
C GLU A 464 -1.59 -11.21 25.68
N TRP A 465 -2.49 -11.04 26.64
CA TRP A 465 -3.82 -11.62 26.58
C TRP A 465 -4.81 -10.78 27.36
N GLU A 466 -6.07 -11.12 27.25
CA GLU A 466 -7.13 -10.57 28.06
C GLU A 466 -7.60 -11.59 29.08
N GLU A 467 -7.76 -11.18 30.34
CA GLU A 467 -8.29 -12.00 31.39
C GLU A 467 -9.16 -11.14 32.35
N GLY A 468 -10.40 -11.55 32.53
CA GLY A 468 -11.36 -10.80 33.38
C GLY A 468 -11.60 -9.37 32.87
N GLY A 469 -11.59 -9.11 31.56
CA GLY A 469 -11.77 -7.79 30.95
C GLY A 469 -10.60 -6.84 31.13
N ARG A 470 -9.42 -7.35 31.53
CA ARG A 470 -8.18 -6.58 31.71
C ARG A 470 -7.09 -7.06 30.79
N TYR A 471 -6.26 -6.13 30.32
CA TYR A 471 -5.03 -6.47 29.62
C TYR A 471 -4.02 -7.11 30.57
N ARG A 472 -3.49 -8.26 30.17
CA ARG A 472 -2.46 -9.02 30.89
C ARG A 472 -1.23 -9.17 30.00
N PHE A 473 -0.07 -9.18 30.60
CA PHE A 473 1.19 -9.39 29.91
C PHE A 473 2.18 -10.23 30.72
N SER A 474 3.05 -10.92 30.01
CA SER A 474 4.23 -11.60 30.57
C SER A 474 5.39 -11.45 29.60
N VAL A 475 6.54 -11.05 30.10
CA VAL A 475 7.79 -10.91 29.35
C VAL A 475 8.89 -11.58 30.11
N GLU A 476 9.58 -12.51 29.48
CA GLU A 476 10.77 -13.14 30.02
C GLU A 476 11.93 -12.99 29.02
N ALA A 477 13.08 -12.57 29.51
CA ALA A 477 14.33 -12.51 28.76
C ALA A 477 15.42 -13.30 29.48
N ARG A 478 16.12 -14.16 28.74
CA ARG A 478 17.22 -14.98 29.22
C ARG A 478 18.48 -14.72 28.40
N LEU A 479 19.61 -14.63 29.04
CA LEU A 479 20.89 -14.60 28.32
C LEU A 479 21.31 -16.00 27.91
N PRO A 480 21.98 -16.19 26.75
CA PRO A 480 22.51 -17.49 26.34
C PRO A 480 23.48 -18.07 27.36
N VAL A 481 24.25 -17.18 28.00
CA VAL A 481 25.13 -17.50 29.12
C VAL A 481 24.77 -16.56 30.26
N GLY A 482 24.40 -17.10 31.42
CA GLY A 482 24.03 -16.26 32.59
C GLY A 482 22.58 -16.43 33.07
N GLY A 483 21.74 -17.15 32.33
CA GLY A 483 20.39 -17.51 32.75
C GLY A 483 19.39 -16.36 32.66
N LEU A 484 18.44 -16.28 33.61
CA LEU A 484 17.42 -15.24 33.63
C LEU A 484 18.06 -13.85 33.62
N LEU A 485 17.62 -12.99 32.71
CA LEU A 485 17.97 -11.56 32.71
C LEU A 485 16.90 -10.76 33.47
N VAL A 486 15.65 -10.90 33.03
CA VAL A 486 14.47 -10.30 33.67
C VAL A 486 13.22 -11.10 33.30
N ARG A 487 12.29 -11.20 34.24
CA ARG A 487 10.91 -11.63 33.99
C ARG A 487 10.01 -10.60 34.66
N TYR A 488 9.01 -10.15 33.94
CA TYR A 488 7.95 -9.33 34.52
C TYR A 488 6.60 -9.66 33.93
N SER A 489 5.60 -9.71 34.80
CA SER A 489 4.22 -9.98 34.40
C SER A 489 3.26 -9.13 35.25
N GLY A 490 2.11 -8.84 34.67
CA GLY A 490 1.15 -7.97 35.35
C GLY A 490 -0.11 -7.69 34.56
N SER A 491 -0.81 -6.64 34.98
CA SER A 491 -2.01 -6.16 34.31
C SER A 491 -1.99 -4.65 34.17
N LEU A 492 -2.64 -4.15 33.11
CA LEU A 492 -2.82 -2.73 32.84
C LEU A 492 -4.27 -2.41 32.52
N GLU A 493 -4.67 -1.20 32.83
CA GLU A 493 -5.95 -0.59 32.46
C GLU A 493 -5.68 0.76 31.82
N GLN A 494 -6.47 1.12 30.81
CA GLN A 494 -6.34 2.41 30.15
C GLN A 494 -6.76 3.53 31.11
N VAL A 495 -5.97 4.58 31.17
CA VAL A 495 -6.36 5.81 31.87
C VAL A 495 -7.13 6.66 30.88
N GLY A 496 -8.40 6.89 31.19
CA GLY A 496 -9.32 7.70 30.37
C GLY A 496 -8.87 9.15 30.23
#